data_2e065aa977b85a5e54fb3789db7b17cc
#
_entry.id   2e065aa977b85a5e54fb3789db7b17cc
#
_cell.length_a   1.000
_cell.length_b   1.000
_cell.length_c   1.000
_cell.angle_alpha   90.00
_cell.angle_beta   90.00
_cell.angle_gamma   90.00
#
_symmetry.space_group_name_H-M   'P 1'
#
loop_
_entity.id
_entity.type
_entity.pdbx_description
1 polymer ?
#
loop_
_entity_poly.entity_id
_entity_poly.type
_entity_poly.pdbx_seq_one_letter_code
_entity_poly.pdbx_strand_id
1 'polypeptide(L)'
;YTFNQVQTMALAQYLPYHAAAIWEPDVYQMRSAAALGLACAFDILNPAFPYEKAARVLHDVKRLVPYWSLDFYPMTPIHSRETDFAAYRFERDGVGCAFLFRREECEKDSYLFSLPTLSPETSYRLILTDQSLEKTEAVYSGKELIEGIELTLAQKPDSLIVEYCPV
;
A
#
# COMPACT_ATOMS: atom_id res chain seq x y z
N TYR A 1 4.16 -9.30 -10.03
CA TYR A 1 3.55 -8.38 -9.04
C TYR A 1 3.53 -6.95 -9.57
N THR A 2 4.58 -6.52 -10.21
CA THR A 2 4.71 -5.21 -10.86
C THR A 2 3.60 -4.94 -11.85
N PHE A 3 3.20 -5.94 -12.64
CA PHE A 3 2.06 -5.83 -13.54
C PHE A 3 0.75 -5.51 -12.77
N ASN A 4 0.50 -6.18 -11.65
CA ASN A 4 -0.67 -5.89 -10.81
C ASN A 4 -0.62 -4.48 -10.24
N GLN A 5 0.54 -4.00 -9.79
CA GLN A 5 0.71 -2.62 -9.32
C GLN A 5 0.41 -1.61 -10.42
N VAL A 6 0.96 -1.81 -11.62
CA VAL A 6 0.72 -0.93 -12.77
C VAL A 6 -0.76 -0.93 -13.16
N GLN A 7 -1.36 -2.11 -13.26
CA GLN A 7 -2.78 -2.24 -13.60
C GLN A 7 -3.66 -1.56 -12.54
N THR A 8 -3.39 -1.81 -11.26
CA THR A 8 -4.11 -1.21 -10.13
C THR A 8 -4.03 0.32 -10.18
N MET A 9 -2.83 0.87 -10.27
CA MET A 9 -2.63 2.32 -10.31
C MET A 9 -3.23 2.97 -11.56
N ALA A 10 -3.14 2.32 -12.72
CA ALA A 10 -3.69 2.84 -13.97
C ALA A 10 -5.22 2.84 -13.97
N LEU A 11 -5.83 1.72 -13.56
CA LEU A 11 -7.29 1.59 -13.56
C LEU A 11 -7.96 2.43 -12.47
N ALA A 12 -7.34 2.59 -11.30
CA ALA A 12 -7.86 3.37 -10.20
C ALA A 12 -8.11 4.85 -10.55
N GLN A 13 -7.49 5.37 -11.59
CA GLN A 13 -7.73 6.74 -12.07
C GLN A 13 -9.05 6.90 -12.83
N TYR A 14 -9.62 5.81 -13.34
CA TYR A 14 -10.76 5.86 -14.26
C TYR A 14 -11.93 4.98 -13.81
N LEU A 15 -11.66 3.94 -13.03
CA LEU A 15 -12.68 2.96 -12.63
C LEU A 15 -12.81 2.95 -11.11
N PRO A 16 -14.02 3.14 -10.57
CA PRO A 16 -14.25 3.14 -9.13
C PRO A 16 -14.10 1.76 -8.50
N TYR A 17 -14.21 0.69 -9.29
CA TYR A 17 -14.05 -0.69 -8.86
C TYR A 17 -13.34 -1.51 -9.94
N HIS A 18 -12.29 -2.19 -9.55
CA HIS A 18 -11.61 -3.20 -10.35
C HIS A 18 -10.93 -4.19 -9.40
N ALA A 19 -10.57 -5.36 -9.89
CA ALA A 19 -9.86 -6.36 -9.10
C ALA A 19 -8.73 -6.97 -9.93
N ALA A 20 -7.55 -7.08 -9.31
CA ALA A 20 -6.49 -7.94 -9.79
C ALA A 20 -6.53 -9.28 -9.07
N ALA A 21 -6.06 -10.35 -9.70
CA ALA A 21 -6.07 -11.69 -9.14
C ALA A 21 -4.70 -12.06 -8.55
N ILE A 22 -4.75 -12.86 -7.49
CA ILE A 22 -3.58 -13.51 -6.88
C ILE A 22 -3.85 -14.99 -6.67
N TRP A 23 -2.81 -15.79 -6.73
CA TRP A 23 -2.89 -17.27 -6.63
C TRP A 23 -2.31 -17.81 -5.34
N GLU A 24 -1.51 -17.02 -4.62
CA GLU A 24 -0.86 -17.40 -3.36
C GLU A 24 -1.08 -16.35 -2.28
N PRO A 25 -1.23 -16.76 -1.01
CA PRO A 25 -1.39 -15.85 0.11
C PRO A 25 -0.04 -15.27 0.55
N ASP A 26 0.51 -14.42 -0.28
CA ASP A 26 1.71 -13.65 -0.02
C ASP A 26 1.38 -12.18 0.21
N VAL A 27 2.01 -11.53 1.20
CA VAL A 27 1.68 -10.15 1.60
C VAL A 27 1.97 -9.15 0.48
N TYR A 28 3.13 -9.26 -0.16
CA TYR A 28 3.51 -8.35 -1.24
C TYR A 28 2.58 -8.49 -2.46
N GLN A 29 2.26 -9.73 -2.84
CA GLN A 29 1.32 -10.00 -3.93
C GLN A 29 -0.07 -9.46 -3.64
N MET A 30 -0.58 -9.74 -2.42
CA MET A 30 -1.90 -9.28 -1.99
C MET A 30 -2.00 -7.77 -2.03
N ARG A 31 -1.03 -7.06 -1.44
CA ARG A 31 -0.99 -5.60 -1.45
C ARG A 31 -0.85 -5.03 -2.86
N SER A 32 -0.08 -5.70 -3.74
CA SER A 32 0.09 -5.30 -5.14
C SER A 32 -1.22 -5.36 -5.95
N ALA A 33 -2.16 -6.21 -5.54
CA ALA A 33 -3.45 -6.41 -6.20
C ALA A 33 -4.63 -5.74 -5.48
N ALA A 34 -4.48 -5.43 -4.19
CA ALA A 34 -5.56 -5.03 -3.28
C ALA A 34 -5.82 -3.53 -3.30
N ALA A 35 -6.33 -3.00 -4.41
CA ALA A 35 -6.88 -1.66 -4.45
C ALA A 35 -8.20 -1.67 -5.24
N LEU A 36 -9.25 -1.12 -4.65
CA LEU A 36 -10.62 -1.08 -5.18
C LEU A 36 -11.27 -2.46 -5.41
N GLY A 37 -10.58 -3.54 -5.11
CA GLY A 37 -11.04 -4.92 -5.22
C GLY A 37 -9.87 -5.90 -5.18
N LEU A 38 -10.15 -7.17 -4.89
CA LEU A 38 -9.18 -8.25 -4.88
C LEU A 38 -9.87 -9.56 -5.26
N ALA A 39 -9.30 -10.30 -6.21
CA ALA A 39 -9.71 -11.65 -6.56
C ALA A 39 -8.68 -12.67 -6.03
N CYS A 40 -9.12 -13.60 -5.19
CA CYS A 40 -8.28 -14.69 -4.68
C CYS A 40 -8.57 -15.97 -5.44
N ALA A 41 -7.63 -16.40 -6.28
CA ALA A 41 -7.70 -17.63 -7.07
C ALA A 41 -6.88 -18.75 -6.38
N PHE A 42 -7.10 -18.97 -5.09
CA PHE A 42 -6.39 -19.95 -4.29
C PHE A 42 -6.86 -21.37 -4.58
N ASP A 43 -5.93 -22.31 -4.69
CA ASP A 43 -6.23 -23.75 -4.68
C ASP A 43 -6.52 -24.22 -3.25
N ILE A 44 -7.71 -23.88 -2.75
CA ILE A 44 -8.15 -24.23 -1.40
C ILE A 44 -8.41 -25.73 -1.21
N LEU A 45 -8.47 -26.52 -2.29
CA LEU A 45 -8.64 -27.97 -2.20
C LEU A 45 -7.29 -28.70 -2.03
N ASN A 46 -6.17 -28.01 -2.21
CA ASN A 46 -4.85 -28.55 -1.96
C ASN A 46 -4.67 -28.83 -0.45
N PRO A 47 -4.39 -30.06 -0.01
CA PRO A 47 -4.19 -30.39 1.41
C PRO A 47 -3.03 -29.60 2.06
N ALA A 48 -2.08 -29.11 1.26
CA ALA A 48 -0.96 -28.29 1.72
C ALA A 48 -1.24 -26.79 1.70
N PHE A 49 -2.49 -26.37 1.42
CA PHE A 49 -2.81 -24.94 1.35
C PHE A 49 -2.64 -24.28 2.73
N PRO A 50 -1.90 -23.15 2.83
CA PRO A 50 -1.57 -22.52 4.11
C PRO A 50 -2.71 -21.62 4.61
N TYR A 51 -3.79 -22.20 5.13
CA TYR A 51 -5.00 -21.49 5.55
C TYR A 51 -4.74 -20.39 6.58
N GLU A 52 -3.88 -20.62 7.56
CA GLU A 52 -3.56 -19.61 8.58
C GLU A 52 -2.85 -18.39 7.99
N LYS A 53 -1.89 -18.63 7.08
CA LYS A 53 -1.22 -17.56 6.35
C LYS A 53 -2.23 -16.78 5.50
N ALA A 54 -3.08 -17.47 4.77
CA ALA A 54 -4.13 -16.86 3.94
C ALA A 54 -5.09 -16.00 4.78
N ALA A 55 -5.54 -16.51 5.92
CA ALA A 55 -6.42 -15.77 6.82
C ALA A 55 -5.76 -14.47 7.35
N ARG A 56 -4.48 -14.53 7.75
CA ARG A 56 -3.74 -13.36 8.23
C ARG A 56 -3.60 -12.30 7.14
N VAL A 57 -3.23 -12.68 5.94
CA VAL A 57 -3.02 -11.75 4.82
C VAL A 57 -4.35 -11.16 4.34
N LEU A 58 -5.42 -11.96 4.28
CA LEU A 58 -6.76 -11.48 3.95
C LEU A 58 -7.29 -10.50 5.03
N HIS A 59 -6.98 -10.74 6.29
CA HIS A 59 -7.34 -9.83 7.37
C HIS A 59 -6.62 -8.47 7.22
N ASP A 60 -5.35 -8.47 6.84
CA ASP A 60 -4.59 -7.23 6.57
C ASP A 60 -5.26 -6.43 5.45
N VAL A 61 -5.56 -7.06 4.33
CA VAL A 61 -6.24 -6.39 3.20
C VAL A 61 -7.65 -5.92 3.57
N LYS A 62 -8.42 -6.74 4.28
CA LYS A 62 -9.80 -6.41 4.64
C LYS A 62 -9.93 -5.13 5.46
N ARG A 63 -8.96 -4.83 6.33
CA ARG A 63 -8.95 -3.59 7.11
C ARG A 63 -8.73 -2.35 6.26
N LEU A 64 -8.19 -2.49 5.05
CA LEU A 64 -7.92 -1.40 4.12
C LEU A 64 -9.12 -1.05 3.22
N VAL A 65 -10.13 -1.92 3.16
CA VAL A 65 -11.33 -1.73 2.32
C VAL A 65 -12.03 -0.38 2.54
N PRO A 66 -12.16 0.15 3.78
CA PRO A 66 -12.79 1.46 3.99
C PRO A 66 -12.10 2.61 3.24
N TYR A 67 -10.79 2.53 3.02
CA TYR A 67 -10.03 3.56 2.30
C TYR A 67 -10.31 3.57 0.80
N TRP A 68 -10.77 2.46 0.22
CA TRP A 68 -11.02 2.35 -1.23
C TRP A 68 -12.15 3.24 -1.74
N SER A 69 -12.97 3.80 -0.85
CA SER A 69 -14.01 4.80 -1.18
C SER A 69 -13.50 6.24 -1.16
N LEU A 70 -12.24 6.45 -0.79
CA LEU A 70 -11.61 7.77 -0.77
C LEU A 70 -11.03 8.12 -2.14
N ASP A 71 -10.53 9.35 -2.28
CA ASP A 71 -9.96 9.84 -3.53
C ASP A 71 -8.58 9.20 -3.77
N PHE A 72 -8.34 8.75 -5.00
CA PHE A 72 -7.10 8.09 -5.40
C PHE A 72 -6.05 9.10 -5.88
N TYR A 73 -4.82 8.96 -5.39
CA TYR A 73 -3.66 9.75 -5.79
C TYR A 73 -2.45 8.86 -6.08
N PRO A 74 -1.93 8.82 -7.33
CA PRO A 74 -0.63 8.23 -7.59
C PRO A 74 0.46 9.08 -6.92
N MET A 75 1.42 8.45 -6.26
CA MET A 75 2.56 9.10 -5.60
C MET A 75 3.86 8.90 -6.40
N THR A 76 3.87 7.97 -7.34
CA THR A 76 4.96 7.73 -8.30
C THR A 76 4.40 7.67 -9.72
N PRO A 77 5.24 7.86 -10.75
CA PRO A 77 4.84 7.58 -12.13
C PRO A 77 4.40 6.12 -12.31
N ILE A 78 3.39 5.90 -13.17
CA ILE A 78 2.85 4.56 -13.44
C ILE A 78 3.65 3.92 -14.56
N HIS A 79 4.50 2.96 -14.21
CA HIS A 79 5.33 2.20 -15.15
C HIS A 79 5.77 0.85 -14.55
N SER A 80 6.30 -0.03 -15.38
CA SER A 80 6.71 -1.39 -15.03
C SER A 80 8.21 -1.57 -14.74
N ARG A 81 8.96 -0.47 -14.53
CA ARG A 81 10.41 -0.59 -14.22
C ARG A 81 10.59 -1.18 -12.83
N GLU A 82 11.32 -2.29 -12.75
CA GLU A 82 11.63 -2.98 -11.49
C GLU A 82 12.65 -2.22 -10.60
N THR A 83 13.36 -1.25 -11.19
CA THR A 83 14.37 -0.44 -10.49
C THR A 83 13.80 0.68 -9.63
N ASP A 84 12.50 0.93 -9.72
CA ASP A 84 11.87 2.09 -9.09
C ASP A 84 10.83 1.66 -8.04
N PHE A 85 10.60 2.52 -7.07
CA PHE A 85 9.45 2.41 -6.19
C PHE A 85 8.14 2.56 -6.96
N ALA A 86 7.08 1.90 -6.48
CA ALA A 86 5.70 2.22 -6.82
C ALA A 86 4.96 2.66 -5.56
N ALA A 87 4.21 3.75 -5.65
CA ALA A 87 3.43 4.24 -4.52
C ALA A 87 2.16 4.96 -4.98
N TYR A 88 1.10 4.78 -4.20
CA TYR A 88 -0.17 5.48 -4.35
C TYR A 88 -0.87 5.60 -2.99
N ARG A 89 -1.86 6.47 -2.91
CA ARG A 89 -2.68 6.60 -1.71
C ARG A 89 -4.15 6.81 -2.03
N PHE A 90 -4.97 6.48 -1.06
CA PHE A 90 -6.35 6.91 -0.93
C PHE A 90 -6.45 7.92 0.20
N GLU A 91 -7.08 9.06 -0.03
CA GLU A 91 -7.16 10.13 0.96
C GLU A 91 -8.41 10.97 0.78
N ARG A 92 -9.02 11.39 1.88
CA ARG A 92 -10.01 12.45 1.93
C ARG A 92 -9.97 13.13 3.30
N ASP A 93 -9.96 14.47 3.31
CA ASP A 93 -10.02 15.30 4.53
C ASP A 93 -8.93 14.96 5.56
N GLY A 94 -7.71 14.63 5.10
CA GLY A 94 -6.58 14.31 5.95
C GLY A 94 -6.60 12.89 6.56
N VAL A 95 -7.57 12.07 6.20
CA VAL A 95 -7.60 10.65 6.54
C VAL A 95 -7.25 9.84 5.30
N GLY A 96 -6.31 8.91 5.43
CA GLY A 96 -5.90 8.16 4.26
C GLY A 96 -5.08 6.91 4.55
N CYS A 97 -4.75 6.23 3.46
CA CYS A 97 -3.91 5.05 3.45
C CYS A 97 -3.03 5.04 2.20
N ALA A 98 -1.72 4.98 2.39
CA ALA A 98 -0.75 4.87 1.31
C ALA A 98 -0.18 3.46 1.21
N PHE A 99 0.08 3.05 -0.01
CA PHE A 99 0.71 1.79 -0.38
C PHE A 99 2.06 2.10 -1.01
N LEU A 100 3.13 1.59 -0.43
CA LEU A 100 4.50 1.75 -0.92
C LEU A 100 5.07 0.38 -1.27
N PHE A 101 5.72 0.29 -2.42
CA PHE A 101 6.36 -0.93 -2.90
C PHE A 101 7.78 -0.64 -3.33
N ARG A 102 8.75 -1.28 -2.68
CA ARG A 102 10.11 -1.43 -3.18
C ARG A 102 10.13 -2.63 -4.10
N ARG A 103 10.38 -2.41 -5.39
CA ARG A 103 10.40 -3.49 -6.39
C ARG A 103 11.71 -4.28 -6.35
N GLU A 104 11.75 -5.42 -7.00
CA GLU A 104 12.83 -6.42 -6.95
C GLU A 104 14.22 -5.86 -7.27
N GLU A 105 14.33 -4.99 -8.28
CA GLU A 105 15.59 -4.42 -8.73
C GLU A 105 15.84 -2.99 -8.20
N CYS A 106 15.00 -2.51 -7.28
CA CYS A 106 15.15 -1.16 -6.72
C CYS A 106 16.30 -1.12 -5.72
N GLU A 107 17.41 -0.46 -6.10
CA GLU A 107 18.60 -0.35 -5.25
C GLU A 107 18.40 0.60 -4.05
N LYS A 108 17.53 1.60 -4.19
CA LYS A 108 17.19 2.50 -3.09
C LYS A 108 16.38 1.73 -2.04
N ASP A 109 16.72 1.89 -0.78
CA ASP A 109 16.01 1.30 0.37
C ASP A 109 15.12 2.30 1.10
N SER A 110 15.20 3.58 0.77
CA SER A 110 14.39 4.64 1.34
C SER A 110 13.52 5.33 0.29
N TYR A 111 12.33 5.75 0.73
CA TYR A 111 11.35 6.49 -0.06
C TYR A 111 11.00 7.79 0.66
N LEU A 112 11.11 8.93 -0.02
CA LEU A 112 10.65 10.22 0.49
C LEU A 112 9.11 10.25 0.44
N PHE A 113 8.48 10.01 1.56
CA PHE A 113 7.04 9.97 1.73
C PHE A 113 6.51 11.38 2.02
N SER A 114 5.73 11.94 1.09
CA SER A 114 5.15 13.27 1.23
C SER A 114 3.65 13.26 1.00
N LEU A 115 2.93 14.03 1.81
CA LEU A 115 1.48 14.20 1.78
C LEU A 115 1.11 15.69 1.61
N PRO A 116 1.20 16.23 0.39
CA PRO A 116 1.08 17.67 0.13
C PRO A 116 -0.34 18.24 0.34
N THR A 117 -1.33 17.37 0.48
CA THR A 117 -2.75 17.73 0.67
C THR A 117 -3.12 18.00 2.14
N LEU A 118 -2.23 17.68 3.08
CA LEU A 118 -2.49 17.82 4.51
C LEU A 118 -2.43 19.27 4.99
N SER A 119 -3.07 19.56 6.13
CA SER A 119 -2.96 20.85 6.79
C SER A 119 -1.64 20.94 7.57
N PRO A 120 -0.78 21.94 7.33
CA PRO A 120 0.51 22.06 8.01
C PRO A 120 0.39 22.28 9.52
N GLU A 121 -0.73 22.86 9.99
CA GLU A 121 -0.98 23.19 11.39
C GLU A 121 -1.57 22.02 12.21
N THR A 122 -1.89 20.92 11.55
CA THR A 122 -2.50 19.74 12.17
C THR A 122 -1.44 18.67 12.42
N SER A 123 -1.51 17.98 13.56
CA SER A 123 -0.72 16.77 13.81
C SER A 123 -1.46 15.54 13.28
N TYR A 124 -0.70 14.57 12.78
CA TYR A 124 -1.23 13.33 12.23
C TYR A 124 -0.57 12.13 12.87
N ARG A 125 -1.38 11.15 13.25
CA ARG A 125 -0.91 9.84 13.65
C ARG A 125 -0.75 8.98 12.41
N LEU A 126 0.42 8.37 12.26
CA LEU A 126 0.73 7.39 11.24
C LEU A 126 0.81 6.00 11.87
N ILE A 127 0.17 5.01 11.23
CA ILE A 127 0.33 3.59 11.53
C ILE A 127 1.00 2.95 10.33
N LEU A 128 2.22 2.48 10.52
CA LEU A 128 3.02 1.81 9.51
C LEU A 128 2.91 0.30 9.70
N THR A 129 2.47 -0.41 8.68
CA THR A 129 2.40 -1.89 8.70
C THR A 129 3.36 -2.44 7.66
N ASP A 130 4.42 -3.10 8.12
CA ASP A 130 5.45 -3.68 7.26
C ASP A 130 5.00 -4.95 6.54
N GLN A 131 5.89 -5.58 5.79
CA GLN A 131 5.61 -6.82 5.06
C GLN A 131 5.46 -8.04 5.99
N SER A 132 5.95 -7.98 7.21
CA SER A 132 5.76 -9.00 8.25
C SER A 132 4.42 -8.86 8.99
N LEU A 133 3.65 -7.81 8.66
CA LEU A 133 2.38 -7.40 9.31
C LEU A 133 2.60 -6.82 10.72
N GLU A 134 3.84 -6.44 11.06
CA GLU A 134 4.14 -5.73 12.29
C GLU A 134 3.79 -4.24 12.15
N LYS A 135 3.30 -3.66 13.24
CA LYS A 135 2.83 -2.27 13.24
C LYS A 135 3.72 -1.40 14.11
N THR A 136 4.03 -0.23 13.59
CA THR A 136 4.64 0.87 14.35
C THR A 136 3.80 2.11 14.23
N GLU A 137 3.80 2.94 15.28
CA GLU A 137 3.05 4.21 15.28
C GLU A 137 3.99 5.38 15.52
N ALA A 138 3.71 6.49 14.86
CA ALA A 138 4.40 7.75 15.04
C ALA A 138 3.44 8.93 14.84
N VAL A 139 3.77 10.09 15.40
CA VAL A 139 3.03 11.33 15.20
C VAL A 139 3.95 12.34 14.55
N TYR A 140 3.48 12.96 13.47
CA TYR A 140 4.16 14.02 12.74
C TYR A 140 3.26 15.23 12.59
N SER A 141 3.85 16.41 12.50
CA SER A 141 3.11 17.60 12.07
C SER A 141 2.78 17.50 10.57
N GLY A 142 1.69 18.13 10.16
CA GLY A 142 1.36 18.22 8.74
C GLY A 142 2.47 18.87 7.92
N LYS A 143 3.18 19.86 8.53
CA LYS A 143 4.34 20.48 7.89
C LYS A 143 5.44 19.44 7.53
N GLU A 144 5.85 18.59 8.48
CA GLU A 144 6.83 17.53 8.24
C GLU A 144 6.36 16.57 7.14
N LEU A 145 5.07 16.20 7.14
CA LEU A 145 4.51 15.30 6.14
C LEU A 145 4.40 15.95 4.75
N ILE A 146 4.17 17.27 4.67
CA ILE A 146 4.19 18.02 3.41
C ILE A 146 5.61 18.12 2.86
N GLU A 147 6.60 18.43 3.72
CA GLU A 147 8.01 18.51 3.35
C GLU A 147 8.58 17.13 2.99
N GLY A 148 8.06 16.07 3.61
CA GLY A 148 8.40 14.68 3.40
C GLY A 148 9.27 14.08 4.48
N ILE A 149 8.98 12.83 4.82
CA ILE A 149 9.75 12.00 5.76
C ILE A 149 10.36 10.81 5.01
N GLU A 150 11.52 10.35 5.42
CA GLU A 150 12.11 9.14 4.84
C GLU A 150 11.55 7.89 5.50
N LEU A 151 11.03 6.97 4.68
CA LEU A 151 10.56 5.66 5.10
C LEU A 151 11.45 4.58 4.47
N THR A 152 11.94 3.66 5.29
CA THR A 152 12.83 2.58 4.85
C THR A 152 12.04 1.31 4.58
N LEU A 153 12.29 0.70 3.42
CA LEU A 153 11.83 -0.63 3.02
C LEU A 153 13.08 -1.48 2.76
N ALA A 154 13.51 -2.26 3.76
CA ALA A 154 14.84 -2.88 3.77
C ALA A 154 14.98 -4.07 2.82
N GLN A 155 13.89 -4.82 2.58
CA GLN A 155 13.92 -6.03 1.76
C GLN A 155 13.70 -5.74 0.27
N LYS A 156 13.90 -6.76 -0.58
CA LYS A 156 13.58 -6.76 -2.01
C LYS A 156 12.90 -8.08 -2.38
N PRO A 157 11.66 -8.07 -2.86
CA PRO A 157 10.74 -6.93 -2.84
C PRO A 157 10.25 -6.64 -1.41
N ASP A 158 9.75 -5.42 -1.18
CA ASP A 158 9.19 -5.01 0.11
C ASP A 158 7.94 -4.15 -0.07
N SER A 159 7.06 -4.17 0.93
CA SER A 159 5.86 -3.35 0.93
C SER A 159 5.55 -2.75 2.30
N LEU A 160 5.15 -1.50 2.31
CA LEU A 160 4.75 -0.78 3.50
C LEU A 160 3.37 -0.15 3.29
N ILE A 161 2.48 -0.34 4.26
CA ILE A 161 1.21 0.38 4.33
C ILE A 161 1.33 1.49 5.36
N VAL A 162 0.92 2.69 5.00
CA VAL A 162 0.90 3.85 5.89
C VAL A 162 -0.53 4.37 5.99
N GLU A 163 -1.19 4.06 7.11
CA GLU A 163 -2.49 4.64 7.45
C GLU A 163 -2.26 5.92 8.25
N TYR A 164 -3.04 6.96 8.00
CA TYR A 164 -2.89 8.23 8.70
C TYR A 164 -4.23 8.92 8.94
N CYS A 165 -4.30 9.64 10.06
CA CYS A 165 -5.44 10.48 10.42
C CYS A 165 -4.99 11.63 11.33
N PRO A 166 -5.75 12.76 11.37
CA PRO A 166 -5.50 13.84 12.32
C PRO A 166 -5.65 13.36 13.76
N VAL A 167 -4.87 14.01 14.69
CA VAL A 167 -4.88 13.71 16.13
C VAL A 167 -5.57 14.84 16.86
#